data_05141730fee08453317e8b12548f9826
#
_entry.id   05141730fee08453317e8b12548f9826
#
_cell.length_a   1.000
_cell.length_b   1.000
_cell.length_c   1.000
_cell.angle_alpha   90.00
_cell.angle_beta   90.00
_cell.angle_gamma   90.00
#
_symmetry.space_group_name_H-M   'P 1'
#
loop_
_entity.id
_entity.type
_entity.pdbx_description
1 polymer ?
#
loop_
_entity_poly.entity_id
_entity_poly.type
_entity_poly.pdbx_seq_one_letter_code
_entity_poly.pdbx_strand_id
1 'polypeptide(L)'
;MSFLAAFFHFIADFVNAFIKPLAPYFIDKLNIDNRTFASFIALIGGLTSLFQILFGAYFDKKTRDGLYITIIVILEILLVSFFGFINSFLLFFILVTSTRLLNSAFHPVGASFAGRTQKGKHIALFSVAGTLGAGVAPLFITFYHNSVGLEKIYFFTIPLIILVLIVSKKIIPYKKETANSVRTLSFKGDILKLFPIFLIVMTRSFAMGAFHTYIPIYMNSIGSSIVIGGSVLTTGMLLGVFTNYLGTIILEKTNPKLTNSIGFLGMGIFGLLFVFIPNITFKIVSFVLFDGFSFFTMSSNIVSAQKLLPNNKAFASSISMGFSWAIGNFLLSGYSAIFGNNVMFMLLSASIAVLITLFIYVLTVKS
;
A
#
# COMPACT_ATOMS: atom_id res chain seq x y z
N MET A 1 18.31 15.14 -6.86
CA MET A 1 17.00 14.67 -7.36
C MET A 1 16.49 13.45 -6.61
N SER A 2 17.22 12.34 -6.54
CA SER A 2 16.74 11.08 -5.91
C SER A 2 16.35 11.21 -4.45
N PHE A 3 17.14 11.90 -3.63
CA PHE A 3 16.77 12.14 -2.23
C PHE A 3 15.53 13.04 -2.07
N LEU A 4 15.32 13.99 -2.98
CA LEU A 4 14.13 14.83 -2.97
C LEU A 4 12.89 14.00 -3.32
N ALA A 5 12.96 13.16 -4.38
CA ALA A 5 11.87 12.24 -4.72
C ALA A 5 11.56 11.29 -3.56
N ALA A 6 12.58 10.73 -2.92
CA ALA A 6 12.45 9.85 -1.76
C ALA A 6 11.80 10.58 -0.57
N PHE A 7 12.20 11.81 -0.28
CA PHE A 7 11.61 12.62 0.78
C PHE A 7 10.11 12.83 0.57
N PHE A 8 9.71 13.24 -0.63
CA PHE A 8 8.29 13.47 -0.92
C PHE A 8 7.48 12.17 -0.89
N HIS A 9 8.06 11.04 -1.34
CA HIS A 9 7.39 9.75 -1.28
C HIS A 9 7.22 9.26 0.16
N PHE A 10 8.27 9.43 0.99
CA PHE A 10 8.16 9.14 2.41
C PHE A 10 6.99 9.90 3.05
N ILE A 11 6.88 11.22 2.81
CA ILE A 11 5.84 12.06 3.39
C ILE A 11 4.45 11.66 2.88
N ALA A 12 4.28 11.48 1.57
CA ALA A 12 3.00 11.12 0.97
C ALA A 12 2.47 9.79 1.56
N ASP A 13 3.29 8.74 1.55
CA ASP A 13 2.86 7.44 2.06
C ASP A 13 2.74 7.42 3.59
N PHE A 14 3.55 8.20 4.30
CA PHE A 14 3.47 8.34 5.73
C PHE A 14 2.11 8.90 6.16
N VAL A 15 1.67 10.03 5.60
CA VAL A 15 0.38 10.63 5.99
C VAL A 15 -0.82 9.84 5.48
N ASN A 16 -0.70 9.18 4.31
CA ASN A 16 -1.75 8.33 3.76
C ASN A 16 -2.00 7.07 4.59
N ALA A 17 -1.01 6.59 5.34
CA ALA A 17 -1.11 5.37 6.12
C ALA A 17 -1.79 5.54 7.50
N PHE A 18 -2.25 6.74 7.87
CA PHE A 18 -2.80 7.04 9.20
C PHE A 18 -4.15 6.37 9.52
N ILE A 19 -4.95 6.05 8.50
CA ILE A 19 -6.36 5.64 8.71
C ILE A 19 -6.49 4.23 9.31
N LYS A 20 -5.78 3.24 8.76
CA LYS A 20 -5.95 1.84 9.20
C LYS A 20 -5.55 1.61 10.66
N PRO A 21 -4.42 2.16 11.17
CA PRO A 21 -4.07 2.02 12.58
C PRO A 21 -5.09 2.69 13.52
N LEU A 22 -5.78 3.72 13.05
CA LEU A 22 -6.85 4.41 13.79
C LEU A 22 -8.24 3.78 13.60
N ALA A 23 -8.33 2.58 13.02
CA ALA A 23 -9.62 1.91 12.80
C ALA A 23 -10.48 1.84 14.08
N PRO A 24 -9.99 1.39 15.25
CA PRO A 24 -10.80 1.36 16.46
C PRO A 24 -11.37 2.73 16.82
N TYR A 25 -10.55 3.77 16.76
CA TYR A 25 -10.97 5.14 17.05
C TYR A 25 -12.10 5.63 16.13
N PHE A 26 -12.01 5.40 14.82
CA PHE A 26 -13.05 5.86 13.90
C PHE A 26 -14.32 5.01 13.97
N ILE A 27 -14.19 3.71 14.21
CA ILE A 27 -15.33 2.82 14.42
C ILE A 27 -16.17 3.31 15.60
N ASP A 28 -15.54 3.56 16.74
CA ASP A 28 -16.20 4.06 17.95
C ASP A 28 -16.75 5.48 17.74
N LYS A 29 -15.94 6.41 17.24
CA LYS A 29 -16.31 7.81 17.06
C LYS A 29 -17.47 8.02 16.10
N LEU A 30 -17.54 7.21 15.05
CA LEU A 30 -18.60 7.30 14.02
C LEU A 30 -19.79 6.37 14.29
N ASN A 31 -19.71 5.57 15.35
CA ASN A 31 -20.72 4.57 15.71
C ASN A 31 -21.05 3.65 14.53
N ILE A 32 -20.00 3.13 13.86
CA ILE A 32 -20.11 2.18 12.75
C ILE A 32 -19.54 0.82 13.17
N ASP A 33 -19.90 -0.23 12.45
CA ASP A 33 -19.33 -1.56 12.70
C ASP A 33 -18.01 -1.80 11.92
N ASN A 34 -17.31 -2.87 12.30
CA ASN A 34 -16.07 -3.28 11.65
C ASN A 34 -16.25 -3.52 10.15
N ARG A 35 -17.39 -4.10 9.78
CA ARG A 35 -17.79 -4.40 8.41
C ARG A 35 -17.85 -3.14 7.56
N THR A 36 -18.56 -2.12 8.05
CA THR A 36 -18.71 -0.82 7.36
C THR A 36 -17.37 -0.14 7.18
N PHE A 37 -16.55 -0.07 8.24
CA PHE A 37 -15.21 0.51 8.15
C PHE A 37 -14.33 -0.23 7.14
N ALA A 38 -14.20 -1.55 7.26
CA ALA A 38 -13.29 -2.34 6.45
C ALA A 38 -13.70 -2.37 4.97
N SER A 39 -15.00 -2.55 4.69
CA SER A 39 -15.51 -2.55 3.31
C SER A 39 -15.30 -1.19 2.64
N PHE A 40 -15.55 -0.10 3.36
CA PHE A 40 -15.33 1.26 2.85
C PHE A 40 -13.84 1.52 2.55
N ILE A 41 -12.94 1.23 3.49
CA ILE A 41 -11.50 1.48 3.30
C ILE A 41 -10.94 0.65 2.13
N ALA A 42 -11.42 -0.58 1.97
CA ALA A 42 -11.04 -1.42 0.84
C ALA A 42 -11.62 -0.91 -0.50
N LEU A 43 -12.90 -0.48 -0.51
CA LEU A 43 -13.54 0.10 -1.70
C LEU A 43 -12.76 1.30 -2.22
N ILE A 44 -12.47 2.25 -1.33
CA ILE A 44 -11.72 3.46 -1.70
C ILE A 44 -10.29 3.09 -2.16
N GLY A 45 -9.64 2.14 -1.48
CA GLY A 45 -8.34 1.63 -1.91
C GLY A 45 -8.36 1.05 -3.32
N GLY A 46 -9.40 0.30 -3.68
CA GLY A 46 -9.60 -0.24 -5.03
C GLY A 46 -9.83 0.86 -6.07
N LEU A 47 -10.79 1.76 -5.80
CA LEU A 47 -11.11 2.87 -6.71
C LEU A 47 -9.90 3.77 -6.96
N THR A 48 -9.21 4.20 -5.92
CA THR A 48 -8.06 5.11 -6.07
C THR A 48 -6.89 4.44 -6.79
N SER A 49 -6.68 3.13 -6.62
CA SER A 49 -5.67 2.38 -7.39
C SER A 49 -5.96 2.36 -8.90
N LEU A 50 -7.24 2.34 -9.31
CA LEU A 50 -7.61 2.47 -10.73
C LEU A 50 -7.35 3.89 -11.25
N PHE A 51 -7.66 4.92 -10.47
CA PHE A 51 -7.40 6.32 -10.86
C PHE A 51 -5.91 6.60 -11.07
N GLN A 52 -5.02 5.85 -10.45
CA GLN A 52 -3.57 5.98 -10.66
C GLN A 52 -3.18 5.85 -12.14
N ILE A 53 -3.88 5.01 -12.92
CA ILE A 53 -3.64 4.84 -14.37
C ILE A 53 -4.01 6.13 -15.12
N LEU A 54 -5.15 6.74 -14.75
CA LEU A 54 -5.61 7.98 -15.36
C LEU A 54 -4.69 9.16 -15.03
N PHE A 55 -4.25 9.25 -13.77
CA PHE A 55 -3.27 10.26 -13.34
C PHE A 55 -1.94 10.09 -14.05
N GLY A 56 -1.47 8.85 -14.25
CA GLY A 56 -0.28 8.58 -15.04
C GLY A 56 -0.37 9.17 -16.45
N ALA A 57 -1.44 8.85 -17.18
CA ALA A 57 -1.68 9.37 -18.52
C ALA A 57 -1.83 10.90 -18.55
N TYR A 58 -2.41 11.50 -17.51
CA TYR A 58 -2.52 12.96 -17.38
C TYR A 58 -1.15 13.62 -17.17
N PHE A 59 -0.35 13.11 -16.21
CA PHE A 59 0.95 13.71 -15.88
C PHE A 59 2.01 13.46 -16.94
N ASP A 60 1.89 12.42 -17.77
CA ASP A 60 2.80 12.20 -18.89
C ASP A 60 2.80 13.38 -19.90
N LYS A 61 1.68 14.06 -20.02
CA LYS A 61 1.53 15.27 -20.87
C LYS A 61 1.98 16.56 -20.18
N LYS A 62 2.38 16.53 -18.91
CA LYS A 62 2.78 17.71 -18.14
C LYS A 62 4.28 17.80 -18.00
N THR A 63 4.81 19.01 -17.91
CA THR A 63 6.27 19.25 -17.85
C THR A 63 6.77 19.63 -16.45
N ARG A 64 5.90 20.06 -15.54
CA ARG A 64 6.26 20.62 -14.22
C ARG A 64 6.06 19.63 -13.08
N ASP A 65 6.67 18.44 -13.16
CA ASP A 65 6.48 17.38 -12.15
C ASP A 65 6.76 17.88 -10.73
N GLY A 66 7.82 18.66 -10.51
CA GLY A 66 8.15 19.18 -9.19
C GLY A 66 7.05 20.06 -8.58
N LEU A 67 6.37 20.86 -9.40
CA LEU A 67 5.23 21.67 -8.96
C LEU A 67 4.03 20.79 -8.57
N TYR A 68 3.71 19.80 -9.40
CA TYR A 68 2.59 18.87 -9.12
C TYR A 68 2.84 18.03 -7.88
N ILE A 69 4.04 17.48 -7.70
CA ILE A 69 4.45 16.76 -6.49
C ILE A 69 4.23 17.64 -5.25
N THR A 70 4.70 18.89 -5.30
CA THR A 70 4.57 19.84 -4.18
C THR A 70 3.11 20.11 -3.84
N ILE A 71 2.28 20.45 -4.84
CA ILE A 71 0.86 20.75 -4.63
C ILE A 71 0.12 19.54 -4.06
N ILE A 72 0.33 18.34 -4.62
CA ILE A 72 -0.34 17.12 -4.19
C ILE A 72 0.00 16.81 -2.73
N VAL A 73 1.28 16.83 -2.35
CA VAL A 73 1.70 16.49 -0.99
C VAL A 73 1.23 17.53 0.02
N ILE A 74 1.25 18.83 -0.31
CA ILE A 74 0.70 19.86 0.58
C ILE A 74 -0.79 19.68 0.77
N LEU A 75 -1.55 19.43 -0.29
CA LEU A 75 -3.00 19.19 -0.19
C LEU A 75 -3.31 17.92 0.62
N GLU A 76 -2.51 16.85 0.46
CA GLU A 76 -2.65 15.62 1.24
C GLU A 76 -2.44 15.88 2.73
N ILE A 77 -1.36 16.59 3.11
CA ILE A 77 -1.09 16.96 4.50
C ILE A 77 -2.19 17.88 5.04
N LEU A 78 -2.66 18.83 4.23
CA LEU A 78 -3.74 19.73 4.60
C LEU A 78 -5.04 18.98 4.91
N LEU A 79 -5.43 18.01 4.07
CA LEU A 79 -6.62 17.18 4.35
C LEU A 79 -6.46 16.36 5.63
N VAL A 80 -5.27 15.79 5.87
CA VAL A 80 -4.97 15.05 7.10
C VAL A 80 -5.07 15.95 8.33
N SER A 81 -4.80 17.25 8.23
CA SER A 81 -4.96 18.22 9.32
C SER A 81 -6.40 18.29 9.86
N PHE A 82 -7.36 17.87 9.05
CA PHE A 82 -8.78 17.86 9.44
C PHE A 82 -9.26 16.51 10.00
N PHE A 83 -8.43 15.49 10.08
CA PHE A 83 -8.85 14.16 10.55
C PHE A 83 -9.37 14.17 11.99
N GLY A 84 -8.85 15.04 12.83
CA GLY A 84 -9.33 15.20 14.22
C GLY A 84 -10.75 15.77 14.31
N PHE A 85 -11.21 16.50 13.32
CA PHE A 85 -12.54 17.12 13.26
C PHE A 85 -13.60 16.22 12.60
N ILE A 86 -13.25 15.01 12.19
CA ILE A 86 -14.21 14.04 11.64
C ILE A 86 -15.22 13.69 12.74
N ASN A 87 -16.48 14.04 12.50
CA ASN A 87 -17.62 13.81 13.41
C ASN A 87 -18.81 13.15 12.69
N SER A 88 -18.69 12.85 11.42
CA SER A 88 -19.73 12.19 10.62
C SER A 88 -19.08 11.26 9.57
N PHE A 89 -19.84 10.22 9.18
CA PHE A 89 -19.37 9.30 8.14
C PHE A 89 -19.19 10.01 6.80
N LEU A 90 -20.00 11.02 6.49
CA LEU A 90 -19.84 11.80 5.25
C LEU A 90 -18.51 12.58 5.23
N LEU A 91 -18.14 13.23 6.34
CA LEU A 91 -16.87 13.96 6.43
C LEU A 91 -15.69 12.98 6.38
N PHE A 92 -15.80 11.83 7.06
CA PHE A 92 -14.84 10.73 6.96
C PHE A 92 -14.67 10.26 5.52
N PHE A 93 -15.79 10.00 4.80
CA PHE A 93 -15.81 9.61 3.41
C PHE A 93 -15.06 10.63 2.53
N ILE A 94 -15.39 11.91 2.65
CA ILE A 94 -14.79 12.98 1.82
C ILE A 94 -13.29 13.09 2.08
N LEU A 95 -12.87 13.19 3.35
CA LEU A 95 -11.46 13.39 3.70
C LEU A 95 -10.59 12.18 3.32
N VAL A 96 -11.04 10.97 3.64
CA VAL A 96 -10.27 9.75 3.33
C VAL A 96 -10.18 9.52 1.82
N THR A 97 -11.29 9.68 1.09
CA THR A 97 -11.29 9.51 -0.36
C THR A 97 -10.39 10.54 -1.04
N SER A 98 -10.48 11.81 -0.64
CA SER A 98 -9.66 12.88 -1.21
C SER A 98 -8.17 12.69 -0.92
N THR A 99 -7.80 12.33 0.31
CA THR A 99 -6.41 12.01 0.68
C THR A 99 -5.86 10.86 -0.16
N ARG A 100 -6.62 9.76 -0.30
CA ARG A 100 -6.21 8.62 -1.12
C ARG A 100 -6.14 8.92 -2.61
N LEU A 101 -7.03 9.77 -3.13
CA LEU A 101 -6.95 10.22 -4.53
C LEU A 101 -5.69 11.05 -4.78
N LEU A 102 -5.32 11.93 -3.85
CA LEU A 102 -4.08 12.71 -3.94
C LEU A 102 -2.86 11.79 -3.90
N ASN A 103 -2.83 10.84 -2.97
CA ASN A 103 -1.75 9.84 -2.91
C ASN A 103 -1.65 9.02 -4.21
N SER A 104 -2.79 8.60 -4.76
CA SER A 104 -2.86 7.92 -6.05
C SER A 104 -2.33 8.79 -7.21
N ALA A 105 -2.57 10.10 -7.18
CA ALA A 105 -2.02 11.05 -8.16
C ALA A 105 -0.51 11.28 -7.96
N PHE A 106 -0.03 11.21 -6.71
CA PHE A 106 1.38 11.37 -6.37
C PHE A 106 2.27 10.30 -7.01
N HIS A 107 1.87 9.02 -6.94
CA HIS A 107 2.73 7.90 -7.35
C HIS A 107 3.26 8.00 -8.78
N PRO A 108 2.44 8.22 -9.83
CA PRO A 108 2.96 8.30 -11.20
C PRO A 108 3.86 9.52 -11.43
N VAL A 109 3.53 10.68 -10.88
CA VAL A 109 4.36 11.88 -11.05
C VAL A 109 5.65 11.80 -10.24
N GLY A 110 5.61 11.26 -9.03
CA GLY A 110 6.77 11.01 -8.18
C GLY A 110 7.73 9.99 -8.77
N ALA A 111 7.21 8.87 -9.28
CA ALA A 111 7.99 7.85 -9.97
C ALA A 111 8.63 8.38 -11.27
N SER A 112 7.89 9.17 -12.06
CA SER A 112 8.43 9.88 -13.24
C SER A 112 9.59 10.78 -12.86
N PHE A 113 9.44 11.56 -11.78
CA PHE A 113 10.49 12.45 -11.30
C PHE A 113 11.73 11.68 -10.80
N ALA A 114 11.55 10.58 -10.05
CA ALA A 114 12.64 9.73 -9.58
C ALA A 114 13.40 9.05 -10.73
N GLY A 115 12.66 8.62 -11.76
CA GLY A 115 13.20 7.91 -12.93
C GLY A 115 14.00 8.77 -13.92
N ARG A 116 13.98 10.11 -13.80
CA ARG A 116 14.67 11.02 -14.73
C ARG A 116 16.16 10.78 -14.92
N THR A 117 16.81 10.27 -13.90
CA THR A 117 18.24 10.00 -13.96
C THR A 117 18.59 8.70 -14.66
N GLN A 118 17.58 7.90 -15.05
CA GLN A 118 17.70 6.57 -15.66
C GLN A 118 18.55 5.58 -14.83
N LYS A 119 18.83 5.89 -13.56
CA LYS A 119 19.61 5.04 -12.66
C LYS A 119 18.64 4.25 -11.76
N GLY A 120 18.63 2.93 -11.87
CA GLY A 120 17.75 2.04 -11.10
C GLY A 120 17.82 2.27 -9.58
N LYS A 121 19.01 2.61 -9.05
CA LYS A 121 19.18 2.94 -7.61
C LYS A 121 18.33 4.12 -7.13
N HIS A 122 17.96 5.06 -8.00
CA HIS A 122 17.13 6.21 -7.60
C HIS A 122 15.65 5.83 -7.52
N ILE A 123 15.20 4.93 -8.39
CA ILE A 123 13.85 4.35 -8.32
C ILE A 123 13.73 3.44 -7.09
N ALA A 124 14.77 2.65 -6.81
CA ALA A 124 14.82 1.82 -5.61
C ALA A 124 14.76 2.67 -4.33
N LEU A 125 15.53 3.75 -4.24
CA LEU A 125 15.48 4.67 -3.10
C LEU A 125 14.10 5.32 -2.94
N PHE A 126 13.46 5.73 -4.04
CA PHE A 126 12.10 6.25 -4.05
C PHE A 126 11.12 5.21 -3.47
N SER A 127 11.17 3.96 -3.95
CA SER A 127 10.28 2.89 -3.47
C SER A 127 10.49 2.57 -1.99
N VAL A 128 11.75 2.43 -1.56
CA VAL A 128 12.09 2.16 -0.15
C VAL A 128 11.60 3.28 0.76
N ALA A 129 11.74 4.54 0.34
CA ALA A 129 11.32 5.68 1.15
C ALA A 129 9.79 5.70 1.36
N GLY A 130 8.97 5.42 0.33
CA GLY A 130 7.53 5.31 0.47
C GLY A 130 7.13 4.17 1.42
N THR A 131 7.69 2.97 1.21
CA THR A 131 7.42 1.82 2.10
C THR A 131 7.84 2.11 3.55
N LEU A 132 8.97 2.81 3.76
CA LEU A 132 9.42 3.21 5.08
C LEU A 132 8.46 4.23 5.72
N GLY A 133 8.00 5.22 4.94
CA GLY A 133 7.00 6.19 5.39
C GLY A 133 5.72 5.51 5.86
N ALA A 134 5.14 4.66 5.00
CA ALA A 134 3.97 3.87 5.35
C ALA A 134 4.22 2.95 6.56
N GLY A 135 5.43 2.39 6.69
CA GLY A 135 5.80 1.45 7.74
C GLY A 135 5.91 2.09 9.13
N VAL A 136 6.44 3.31 9.25
CA VAL A 136 6.56 3.98 10.55
C VAL A 136 5.29 4.73 10.95
N ALA A 137 4.41 5.00 10.01
CA ALA A 137 3.18 5.77 10.21
C ALA A 137 2.23 5.17 11.27
N PRO A 138 1.99 3.84 11.33
CA PRO A 138 1.05 3.28 12.29
C PRO A 138 1.45 3.55 13.74
N LEU A 139 2.70 3.33 14.09
CA LEU A 139 3.20 3.63 15.44
C LEU A 139 3.13 5.13 15.73
N PHE A 140 3.57 5.96 14.78
CA PHE A 140 3.55 7.41 14.97
C PHE A 140 2.15 7.93 15.24
N ILE A 141 1.18 7.61 14.38
CA ILE A 141 -0.16 8.22 14.50
C ILE A 141 -0.93 7.70 15.72
N THR A 142 -0.75 6.43 16.08
CA THR A 142 -1.40 5.87 17.27
C THR A 142 -0.78 6.43 18.55
N PHE A 143 0.54 6.62 18.59
CA PHE A 143 1.22 7.29 19.70
C PHE A 143 0.80 8.76 19.79
N TYR A 144 0.76 9.49 18.67
CA TYR A 144 0.33 10.88 18.62
C TYR A 144 -1.12 11.02 19.11
N HIS A 145 -2.02 10.19 18.62
CA HIS A 145 -3.41 10.18 19.05
C HIS A 145 -3.54 9.94 20.56
N ASN A 146 -2.81 8.96 21.10
CA ASN A 146 -2.86 8.61 22.53
C ASN A 146 -2.26 9.70 23.43
N SER A 147 -1.24 10.42 22.97
CA SER A 147 -0.49 11.37 23.82
C SER A 147 -0.96 12.82 23.68
N VAL A 148 -1.41 13.22 22.49
CA VAL A 148 -1.73 14.62 22.15
C VAL A 148 -3.21 14.78 21.78
N GLY A 149 -3.81 13.74 21.18
CA GLY A 149 -5.15 13.78 20.62
C GLY A 149 -5.14 14.10 19.13
N LEU A 150 -6.01 13.40 18.37
CA LEU A 150 -6.08 13.56 16.91
C LEU A 150 -6.62 14.93 16.50
N GLU A 151 -7.46 15.55 17.33
CA GLU A 151 -8.01 16.90 17.14
C GLU A 151 -6.93 17.99 17.10
N LYS A 152 -5.75 17.70 17.63
CA LYS A 152 -4.58 18.58 17.64
C LYS A 152 -3.54 18.21 16.57
N ILE A 153 -3.88 17.38 15.59
CA ILE A 153 -2.93 16.91 14.57
C ILE A 153 -2.32 18.05 13.75
N TYR A 154 -2.96 19.21 13.72
CA TYR A 154 -2.44 20.41 13.08
C TYR A 154 -1.11 20.89 13.67
N PHE A 155 -0.81 20.60 14.92
CA PHE A 155 0.51 20.90 15.51
C PHE A 155 1.64 20.12 14.85
N PHE A 156 1.35 18.96 14.29
CA PHE A 156 2.30 18.18 13.50
C PHE A 156 2.25 18.56 12.01
N THR A 157 1.06 18.69 11.43
CA THR A 157 0.90 18.87 9.99
C THR A 157 1.29 20.26 9.51
N ILE A 158 1.09 21.33 10.30
CA ILE A 158 1.53 22.69 9.93
C ILE A 158 3.05 22.80 9.80
N PRO A 159 3.88 22.37 10.78
CA PRO A 159 5.33 22.31 10.62
C PRO A 159 5.77 21.44 9.42
N LEU A 160 5.04 20.33 9.18
CA LEU A 160 5.34 19.46 8.03
C LEU A 160 5.07 20.16 6.69
N ILE A 161 3.98 20.94 6.56
CA ILE A 161 3.71 21.76 5.37
C ILE A 161 4.84 22.79 5.16
N ILE A 162 5.29 23.47 6.23
CA ILE A 162 6.38 24.43 6.16
C ILE A 162 7.67 23.74 5.67
N LEU A 163 8.00 22.56 6.21
CA LEU A 163 9.14 21.77 5.77
C LEU A 163 9.04 21.40 4.28
N VAL A 164 7.86 20.92 3.85
CA VAL A 164 7.60 20.57 2.44
C VAL A 164 7.75 21.80 1.54
N LEU A 165 7.26 22.97 1.95
CA LEU A 165 7.41 24.23 1.19
C LEU A 165 8.87 24.66 1.06
N ILE A 166 9.68 24.50 2.12
CA ILE A 166 11.12 24.82 2.08
C ILE A 166 11.84 23.88 1.10
N VAL A 167 11.58 22.57 1.21
CA VAL A 167 12.23 21.56 0.35
C VAL A 167 11.76 21.68 -1.10
N SER A 168 10.50 22.06 -1.33
CA SER A 168 9.91 22.18 -2.66
C SER A 168 10.59 23.22 -3.55
N LYS A 169 11.20 24.26 -2.95
CA LYS A 169 12.01 25.26 -3.70
C LYS A 169 13.08 24.61 -4.55
N LYS A 170 13.57 23.42 -4.16
CA LYS A 170 14.60 22.68 -4.89
C LYS A 170 14.03 21.81 -6.03
N ILE A 171 12.73 21.49 -6.06
CA ILE A 171 12.15 20.63 -7.08
C ILE A 171 11.22 21.35 -8.06
N ILE A 172 10.59 22.45 -7.66
CA ILE A 172 9.67 23.23 -8.51
C ILE A 172 10.32 23.70 -9.83
N PRO A 173 11.62 24.12 -9.86
CA PRO A 173 12.25 24.56 -11.10
C PRO A 173 12.44 23.47 -12.16
N TYR A 174 12.36 22.17 -11.75
CA TYR A 174 12.62 21.07 -12.68
C TYR A 174 11.45 20.86 -13.64
N LYS A 175 11.76 20.89 -14.94
CA LYS A 175 10.84 20.57 -16.03
C LYS A 175 11.30 19.31 -16.74
N LYS A 176 10.38 18.50 -17.22
CA LYS A 176 10.68 17.36 -18.12
C LYS A 176 10.31 17.72 -19.57
N GLU A 177 10.99 17.08 -20.51
CA GLU A 177 10.55 17.05 -21.90
C GLU A 177 9.36 16.11 -22.05
N THR A 178 8.38 16.48 -22.84
CA THR A 178 7.22 15.61 -23.14
C THR A 178 7.64 14.53 -24.14
N ALA A 179 7.39 13.26 -23.80
CA ALA A 179 7.64 12.15 -24.72
C ALA A 179 6.61 12.14 -25.84
N ASN A 180 7.08 12.16 -27.08
CA ASN A 180 6.24 12.16 -28.29
C ASN A 180 5.77 10.76 -28.75
N SER A 181 5.85 9.72 -27.93
CA SER A 181 5.51 8.36 -28.36
C SER A 181 4.37 7.74 -27.54
N VAL A 182 3.16 7.76 -28.09
CA VAL A 182 2.08 6.84 -27.70
C VAL A 182 2.36 5.51 -28.42
N ARG A 183 2.84 4.49 -27.70
CA ARG A 183 2.95 3.13 -28.26
C ARG A 183 1.57 2.46 -28.24
N THR A 184 1.14 1.95 -29.38
CA THR A 184 -0.05 1.11 -29.53
C THR A 184 0.16 -0.24 -28.81
N LEU A 185 -0.75 -0.57 -27.90
CA LEU A 185 -0.74 -1.83 -27.15
C LEU A 185 -1.52 -2.90 -27.93
N SER A 186 -0.95 -4.10 -28.09
CA SER A 186 -1.68 -5.28 -28.53
C SER A 186 -2.31 -5.98 -27.32
N PHE A 187 -3.62 -5.82 -27.15
CA PHE A 187 -4.30 -6.10 -25.89
C PHE A 187 -4.52 -7.60 -25.58
N LYS A 188 -4.79 -8.46 -26.59
CA LYS A 188 -5.30 -9.83 -26.33
C LYS A 188 -4.25 -10.89 -25.92
N GLY A 189 -3.05 -10.85 -26.44
CA GLY A 189 -2.02 -11.87 -26.14
C GLY A 189 -1.22 -11.59 -24.87
N ASP A 190 -1.05 -10.32 -24.54
CA ASP A 190 -0.16 -9.87 -23.47
C ASP A 190 -0.80 -9.97 -22.08
N ILE A 191 -2.13 -9.82 -21.99
CA ILE A 191 -2.87 -9.95 -20.71
C ILE A 191 -2.83 -11.39 -20.18
N LEU A 192 -3.00 -12.40 -21.05
CA LEU A 192 -2.97 -13.80 -20.64
C LEU A 192 -1.61 -14.23 -20.09
N LYS A 193 -0.51 -13.69 -20.62
CA LYS A 193 0.84 -13.95 -20.08
C LYS A 193 1.01 -13.41 -18.66
N LEU A 194 0.34 -12.30 -18.34
CA LEU A 194 0.40 -11.69 -17.02
C LEU A 194 -0.57 -12.30 -16.01
N PHE A 195 -1.50 -13.15 -16.44
CA PHE A 195 -2.56 -13.70 -15.58
C PHE A 195 -2.04 -14.38 -14.30
N PRO A 196 -0.96 -15.20 -14.31
CA PRO A 196 -0.43 -15.79 -13.08
C PRO A 196 0.08 -14.73 -12.10
N ILE A 197 0.74 -13.67 -12.59
CA ILE A 197 1.20 -12.56 -11.74
C ILE A 197 0.01 -11.76 -11.23
N PHE A 198 -0.98 -11.50 -12.08
CA PHE A 198 -2.23 -10.86 -11.67
C PHE A 198 -2.89 -11.61 -10.51
N LEU A 199 -3.04 -12.94 -10.60
CA LEU A 199 -3.66 -13.76 -9.57
C LEU A 199 -2.90 -13.69 -8.25
N ILE A 200 -1.56 -13.83 -8.28
CA ILE A 200 -0.67 -13.72 -7.12
C ILE A 200 -0.82 -12.33 -6.47
N VAL A 201 -0.70 -11.26 -7.22
CA VAL A 201 -0.74 -9.90 -6.66
C VAL A 201 -2.13 -9.52 -6.15
N MET A 202 -3.18 -9.94 -6.85
CA MET A 202 -4.58 -9.75 -6.43
C MET A 202 -4.85 -10.42 -5.08
N THR A 203 -4.48 -11.70 -4.93
CA THR A 203 -4.68 -12.43 -3.67
C THR A 203 -3.82 -11.87 -2.54
N ARG A 204 -2.58 -11.47 -2.82
CA ARG A 204 -1.74 -10.79 -1.84
C ARG A 204 -2.38 -9.47 -1.39
N SER A 205 -2.90 -8.66 -2.31
CA SER A 205 -3.58 -7.40 -1.98
C SER A 205 -4.80 -7.62 -1.11
N PHE A 206 -5.60 -8.65 -1.41
CA PHE A 206 -6.74 -9.06 -0.59
C PHE A 206 -6.30 -9.45 0.83
N ALA A 207 -5.32 -10.36 0.96
CA ALA A 207 -4.90 -10.88 2.24
C ALA A 207 -4.17 -9.82 3.09
N MET A 208 -3.22 -9.10 2.50
CA MET A 208 -2.50 -8.01 3.17
C MET A 208 -3.47 -6.89 3.59
N GLY A 209 -4.42 -6.54 2.71
CA GLY A 209 -5.46 -5.57 3.01
C GLY A 209 -6.33 -5.99 4.20
N ALA A 210 -6.70 -7.27 4.28
CA ALA A 210 -7.44 -7.84 5.41
C ALA A 210 -6.62 -7.75 6.70
N PHE A 211 -5.41 -8.29 6.73
CA PHE A 211 -4.58 -8.25 7.93
C PHE A 211 -4.30 -6.82 8.40
N HIS A 212 -3.88 -5.92 7.52
CA HIS A 212 -3.60 -4.52 7.88
C HIS A 212 -4.83 -3.74 8.39
N THR A 213 -6.04 -4.15 7.99
CA THR A 213 -7.27 -3.52 8.47
C THR A 213 -7.73 -4.13 9.77
N TYR A 214 -7.69 -5.46 9.89
CA TYR A 214 -8.27 -6.17 11.03
C TYR A 214 -7.32 -6.38 12.21
N ILE A 215 -5.99 -6.28 12.06
CA ILE A 215 -5.06 -6.38 13.19
C ILE A 215 -5.28 -5.29 14.25
N PRO A 216 -5.39 -3.97 13.91
CA PRO A 216 -5.70 -2.95 14.92
C PRO A 216 -7.04 -3.18 15.61
N ILE A 217 -8.06 -3.60 14.84
CA ILE A 217 -9.39 -3.94 15.37
C ILE A 217 -9.30 -5.13 16.33
N TYR A 218 -8.60 -6.20 15.95
CA TYR A 218 -8.38 -7.36 16.81
C TYR A 218 -7.66 -7.00 18.09
N MET A 219 -6.55 -6.26 18.01
CA MET A 219 -5.78 -5.86 19.19
C MET A 219 -6.64 -5.04 20.17
N ASN A 220 -7.45 -4.13 19.65
CA ASN A 220 -8.39 -3.36 20.47
C ASN A 220 -9.47 -4.26 21.11
N SER A 221 -10.00 -5.24 20.38
CA SER A 221 -11.06 -6.14 20.88
C SER A 221 -10.61 -7.05 22.03
N ILE A 222 -9.31 -7.29 22.16
CA ILE A 222 -8.71 -8.04 23.30
C ILE A 222 -8.19 -7.13 24.41
N GLY A 223 -8.55 -5.84 24.39
CA GLY A 223 -8.19 -4.86 25.42
C GLY A 223 -6.78 -4.26 25.27
N SER A 224 -6.06 -4.51 24.16
CA SER A 224 -4.78 -3.87 23.91
C SER A 224 -4.95 -2.40 23.54
N SER A 225 -4.00 -1.55 23.95
CA SER A 225 -4.03 -0.13 23.56
C SER A 225 -3.88 0.03 22.03
N ILE A 226 -4.41 1.12 21.50
CA ILE A 226 -4.31 1.46 20.09
C ILE A 226 -2.83 1.57 19.63
N VAL A 227 -1.94 2.00 20.55
CA VAL A 227 -0.49 2.10 20.30
C VAL A 227 0.13 0.73 20.03
N ILE A 228 -0.30 -0.31 20.78
CA ILE A 228 0.16 -1.69 20.54
C ILE A 228 -0.26 -2.16 19.15
N GLY A 229 -1.51 -1.91 18.75
CA GLY A 229 -1.99 -2.22 17.40
C GLY A 229 -1.15 -1.54 16.30
N GLY A 230 -0.85 -0.25 16.49
CA GLY A 230 0.04 0.51 15.60
C GLY A 230 1.48 -0.03 15.57
N SER A 231 2.03 -0.41 16.74
CA SER A 231 3.38 -1.00 16.85
C SER A 231 3.49 -2.33 16.11
N VAL A 232 2.47 -3.18 16.22
CA VAL A 232 2.40 -4.47 15.54
C VAL A 232 2.42 -4.28 14.03
N LEU A 233 1.61 -3.35 13.49
CA LEU A 233 1.62 -3.02 12.07
C LEU A 233 2.99 -2.48 11.63
N THR A 234 3.54 -1.53 12.37
CA THR A 234 4.87 -0.95 12.06
C THR A 234 5.94 -2.04 12.00
N THR A 235 5.98 -2.95 12.99
CA THR A 235 6.99 -4.02 13.03
C THR A 235 6.89 -4.94 11.81
N GLY A 236 5.66 -5.33 11.42
CA GLY A 236 5.43 -6.14 10.23
C GLY A 236 5.90 -5.43 8.95
N MET A 237 5.50 -4.18 8.76
CA MET A 237 5.85 -3.39 7.58
C MET A 237 7.37 -3.10 7.50
N LEU A 238 8.04 -2.84 8.62
CA LEU A 238 9.50 -2.64 8.65
C LEU A 238 10.25 -3.93 8.30
N LEU A 239 9.81 -5.09 8.81
CA LEU A 239 10.33 -6.38 8.34
C LEU A 239 10.08 -6.54 6.84
N GLY A 240 8.91 -6.09 6.36
CA GLY A 240 8.52 -6.10 4.96
C GLY A 240 9.48 -5.32 4.05
N VAL A 241 9.98 -4.16 4.49
CA VAL A 241 11.02 -3.40 3.73
C VAL A 241 12.24 -4.27 3.46
N PHE A 242 12.72 -4.98 4.48
CA PHE A 242 13.88 -5.85 4.38
C PHE A 242 13.60 -7.08 3.52
N THR A 243 12.50 -7.77 3.75
CA THR A 243 12.15 -8.99 3.01
C THR A 243 11.82 -8.74 1.55
N ASN A 244 11.29 -7.57 1.19
CA ASN A 244 11.10 -7.15 -0.20
C ASN A 244 12.43 -7.13 -0.98
N TYR A 245 13.50 -6.65 -0.35
CA TYR A 245 14.84 -6.68 -0.94
C TYR A 245 15.36 -8.12 -1.08
N LEU A 246 15.20 -8.94 -0.04
CA LEU A 246 15.57 -10.37 -0.08
C LEU A 246 14.83 -11.12 -1.19
N GLY A 247 13.53 -10.88 -1.36
CA GLY A 247 12.74 -11.50 -2.43
C GLY A 247 13.27 -11.18 -3.83
N THR A 248 13.77 -9.96 -4.03
CA THR A 248 14.40 -9.57 -5.31
C THR A 248 15.71 -10.32 -5.53
N ILE A 249 16.54 -10.47 -4.51
CA ILE A 249 17.81 -11.24 -4.60
C ILE A 249 17.51 -12.72 -4.91
N ILE A 250 16.52 -13.30 -4.26
CA ILE A 250 16.12 -14.70 -4.52
C ILE A 250 15.61 -14.86 -5.96
N LEU A 251 14.81 -13.90 -6.46
CA LEU A 251 14.36 -13.90 -7.85
C LEU A 251 15.51 -13.87 -8.86
N GLU A 252 16.56 -13.07 -8.60
CA GLU A 252 17.73 -12.98 -9.47
C GLU A 252 18.53 -14.28 -9.53
N LYS A 253 18.57 -15.02 -8.41
CA LYS A 253 19.32 -16.29 -8.29
C LYS A 253 18.51 -17.53 -8.68
N THR A 254 17.19 -17.38 -8.80
CA THR A 254 16.27 -18.51 -9.03
C THR A 254 15.27 -18.18 -10.14
N ASN A 255 13.98 -18.32 -9.85
CA ASN A 255 12.91 -18.00 -10.79
C ASN A 255 11.66 -17.44 -10.07
N PRO A 256 10.71 -16.84 -10.81
CA PRO A 256 9.48 -16.30 -10.23
C PRO A 256 8.61 -17.33 -9.51
N LYS A 257 8.62 -18.61 -9.98
CA LYS A 257 7.82 -19.67 -9.39
C LYS A 257 8.28 -19.95 -7.95
N LEU A 258 9.57 -20.16 -7.75
CA LEU A 258 10.13 -20.41 -6.43
C LEU A 258 9.96 -19.22 -5.49
N THR A 259 10.26 -18.01 -5.98
CA THR A 259 10.12 -16.79 -5.18
C THR A 259 8.69 -16.58 -4.68
N ASN A 260 7.69 -16.70 -5.57
CA ASN A 260 6.29 -16.59 -5.18
C ASN A 260 5.84 -17.73 -4.27
N SER A 261 6.34 -18.96 -4.51
CA SER A 261 5.99 -20.10 -3.66
C SER A 261 6.49 -19.91 -2.22
N ILE A 262 7.72 -19.43 -2.02
CA ILE A 262 8.26 -19.11 -0.69
C ILE A 262 7.39 -18.04 0.00
N GLY A 263 7.11 -16.94 -0.68
CA GLY A 263 6.32 -15.85 -0.12
C GLY A 263 4.90 -16.28 0.25
N PHE A 264 4.21 -16.96 -0.65
CA PHE A 264 2.82 -17.39 -0.41
C PHE A 264 2.71 -18.52 0.60
N LEU A 265 3.65 -19.46 0.64
CA LEU A 265 3.70 -20.48 1.67
C LEU A 265 3.88 -19.86 3.06
N GLY A 266 4.84 -18.92 3.19
CA GLY A 266 5.05 -18.19 4.44
C GLY A 266 3.82 -17.39 4.85
N MET A 267 3.23 -16.59 3.95
CA MET A 267 1.97 -15.88 4.21
C MET A 267 0.87 -16.83 4.70
N GLY A 268 0.64 -17.93 4.00
CA GLY A 268 -0.42 -18.89 4.35
C GLY A 268 -0.20 -19.53 5.72
N ILE A 269 1.01 -20.05 5.98
CA ILE A 269 1.35 -20.69 7.26
C ILE A 269 1.22 -19.69 8.41
N PHE A 270 1.88 -18.54 8.32
CA PHE A 270 1.87 -17.58 9.43
C PHE A 270 0.51 -16.88 9.58
N GLY A 271 -0.26 -16.75 8.51
CA GLY A 271 -1.66 -16.31 8.59
C GLY A 271 -2.54 -17.30 9.35
N LEU A 272 -2.41 -18.61 9.09
CA LEU A 272 -3.12 -19.65 9.84
C LEU A 272 -2.63 -19.72 11.30
N LEU A 273 -1.32 -19.64 11.54
CA LEU A 273 -0.77 -19.62 12.90
C LEU A 273 -1.33 -18.45 13.72
N PHE A 274 -1.49 -17.24 13.10
CA PHE A 274 -2.14 -16.13 13.77
C PHE A 274 -3.56 -16.47 14.23
N VAL A 275 -4.34 -17.17 13.39
CA VAL A 275 -5.73 -17.51 13.72
C VAL A 275 -5.80 -18.57 14.83
N PHE A 276 -5.04 -19.64 14.73
CA PHE A 276 -5.21 -20.82 15.58
C PHE A 276 -4.40 -20.83 16.88
N ILE A 277 -3.28 -20.11 16.95
CA ILE A 277 -2.48 -20.05 18.19
C ILE A 277 -3.18 -19.14 19.21
N PRO A 278 -3.44 -19.58 20.44
CA PRO A 278 -4.12 -18.75 21.44
C PRO A 278 -3.23 -17.66 22.05
N ASN A 279 -1.92 -17.89 22.15
CA ASN A 279 -0.98 -16.99 22.81
C ASN A 279 -0.76 -15.71 21.99
N ILE A 280 -0.96 -14.55 22.61
CA ILE A 280 -0.91 -13.24 21.94
C ILE A 280 0.49 -12.92 21.40
N THR A 281 1.56 -13.26 22.10
CA THR A 281 2.92 -13.01 21.63
C THR A 281 3.21 -13.78 20.36
N PHE A 282 2.82 -15.06 20.31
CA PHE A 282 2.96 -15.86 19.10
C PHE A 282 2.06 -15.39 17.96
N LYS A 283 0.87 -14.86 18.25
CA LYS A 283 0.02 -14.20 17.24
C LYS A 283 0.75 -12.99 16.62
N ILE A 284 1.32 -12.12 17.45
CA ILE A 284 2.06 -10.94 16.98
C ILE A 284 3.25 -11.38 16.12
N VAL A 285 4.05 -12.33 16.56
CA VAL A 285 5.17 -12.86 15.77
C VAL A 285 4.67 -13.45 14.45
N SER A 286 3.58 -14.21 14.48
CA SER A 286 2.97 -14.77 13.26
C SER A 286 2.53 -13.68 12.28
N PHE A 287 1.89 -12.61 12.76
CA PHE A 287 1.53 -11.49 11.90
C PHE A 287 2.77 -10.79 11.30
N VAL A 288 3.79 -10.52 12.11
CA VAL A 288 5.03 -9.88 11.64
C VAL A 288 5.69 -10.71 10.54
N LEU A 289 5.71 -12.04 10.70
CA LEU A 289 6.24 -12.96 9.68
C LEU A 289 5.31 -13.03 8.45
N PHE A 290 4.00 -13.11 8.65
CA PHE A 290 3.02 -13.00 7.54
C PHE A 290 3.29 -11.78 6.69
N ASP A 291 3.45 -10.62 7.32
CA ASP A 291 3.67 -9.35 6.62
C ASP A 291 5.03 -9.33 5.91
N GLY A 292 6.09 -9.82 6.57
CA GLY A 292 7.39 -10.02 5.95
C GLY A 292 7.31 -10.86 4.68
N PHE A 293 6.61 -11.98 4.69
CA PHE A 293 6.42 -12.83 3.50
C PHE A 293 5.51 -12.18 2.45
N SER A 294 4.58 -11.32 2.84
CA SER A 294 3.74 -10.57 1.91
C SER A 294 4.55 -9.58 1.06
N PHE A 295 5.47 -8.86 1.69
CA PHE A 295 6.37 -7.93 1.02
C PHE A 295 7.46 -8.63 0.20
N PHE A 296 7.88 -9.83 0.60
CA PHE A 296 8.90 -10.62 -0.09
C PHE A 296 8.63 -10.79 -1.60
N THR A 297 7.38 -10.89 -2.00
CA THR A 297 6.98 -11.03 -3.40
C THR A 297 6.70 -9.72 -4.12
N MET A 298 6.80 -8.56 -3.46
CA MET A 298 6.30 -7.30 -3.98
C MET A 298 7.08 -6.81 -5.21
N SER A 299 8.36 -6.53 -5.06
CA SER A 299 9.20 -6.06 -6.18
C SER A 299 9.48 -7.17 -7.20
N SER A 300 9.59 -8.43 -6.74
CA SER A 300 9.84 -9.57 -7.62
C SER A 300 8.73 -9.77 -8.67
N ASN A 301 7.47 -9.54 -8.31
CA ASN A 301 6.36 -9.63 -9.25
C ASN A 301 6.35 -8.51 -10.29
N ILE A 302 6.79 -7.29 -9.93
CA ILE A 302 6.96 -6.19 -10.88
C ILE A 302 8.04 -6.52 -11.91
N VAL A 303 9.19 -6.99 -11.43
CA VAL A 303 10.32 -7.39 -12.29
C VAL A 303 9.90 -8.54 -13.22
N SER A 304 9.19 -9.54 -12.70
CA SER A 304 8.70 -10.68 -13.48
C SER A 304 7.70 -10.24 -14.54
N ALA A 305 6.77 -9.34 -14.24
CA ALA A 305 5.82 -8.79 -15.19
C ALA A 305 6.53 -8.04 -16.33
N GLN A 306 7.53 -7.22 -15.99
CA GLN A 306 8.33 -6.49 -16.98
C GLN A 306 9.18 -7.41 -17.87
N LYS A 307 9.66 -8.55 -17.34
CA LYS A 307 10.40 -9.57 -18.14
C LYS A 307 9.47 -10.29 -19.12
N LEU A 308 8.20 -10.52 -18.74
CA LEU A 308 7.21 -11.13 -19.63
C LEU A 308 6.80 -10.22 -20.79
N LEU A 309 6.82 -8.91 -20.58
CA LEU A 309 6.46 -7.90 -21.57
C LEU A 309 7.58 -6.85 -21.74
N PRO A 310 8.74 -7.23 -22.30
CA PRO A 310 9.91 -6.34 -22.36
C PRO A 310 9.68 -5.07 -23.20
N ASN A 311 8.78 -5.14 -24.19
CA ASN A 311 8.42 -4.01 -25.06
C ASN A 311 7.32 -3.10 -24.45
N ASN A 312 6.63 -3.56 -23.38
CA ASN A 312 5.50 -2.88 -22.76
C ASN A 312 5.64 -2.87 -21.21
N LYS A 313 6.83 -2.53 -20.71
CA LYS A 313 7.16 -2.58 -19.27
C LYS A 313 6.24 -1.72 -18.39
N ALA A 314 5.84 -0.53 -18.88
CA ALA A 314 4.93 0.35 -18.14
C ALA A 314 3.55 -0.31 -17.98
N PHE A 315 3.01 -0.93 -19.03
CA PHE A 315 1.75 -1.67 -18.97
C PHE A 315 1.86 -2.88 -18.03
N ALA A 316 2.93 -3.68 -18.13
CA ALA A 316 3.18 -4.81 -17.23
C ALA A 316 3.21 -4.38 -15.75
N SER A 317 3.87 -3.25 -15.45
CA SER A 317 3.90 -2.68 -14.11
C SER A 317 2.53 -2.20 -13.65
N SER A 318 1.73 -1.56 -14.51
CA SER A 318 0.39 -1.09 -14.14
C SER A 318 -0.57 -2.23 -13.84
N ILE A 319 -0.46 -3.36 -14.53
CA ILE A 319 -1.23 -4.57 -14.19
C ILE A 319 -0.78 -5.13 -12.85
N SER A 320 0.53 -5.30 -12.62
CA SER A 320 1.05 -5.93 -11.40
C SER A 320 0.99 -5.03 -10.16
N MET A 321 0.95 -3.71 -10.31
CA MET A 321 0.89 -2.77 -9.17
C MET A 321 -0.49 -2.14 -8.97
N GLY A 322 -1.11 -1.64 -10.05
CA GLY A 322 -2.36 -0.89 -9.97
C GLY A 322 -3.60 -1.78 -10.06
N PHE A 323 -3.77 -2.44 -11.22
CA PHE A 323 -4.99 -3.19 -11.51
C PHE A 323 -5.19 -4.40 -10.57
N SER A 324 -4.14 -5.19 -10.34
CA SER A 324 -4.23 -6.35 -9.44
C SER A 324 -4.55 -5.94 -8.01
N TRP A 325 -3.95 -4.84 -7.53
CA TRP A 325 -4.25 -4.27 -6.21
C TRP A 325 -5.69 -3.77 -6.11
N ALA A 326 -6.18 -3.11 -7.16
CA ALA A 326 -7.56 -2.64 -7.21
C ALA A 326 -8.56 -3.79 -7.08
N ILE A 327 -8.38 -4.86 -7.87
CA ILE A 327 -9.27 -6.02 -7.82
C ILE A 327 -9.20 -6.73 -6.47
N GLY A 328 -8.00 -6.90 -5.88
CA GLY A 328 -7.83 -7.46 -4.54
C GLY A 328 -8.56 -6.64 -3.46
N ASN A 329 -8.48 -5.31 -3.53
CA ASN A 329 -9.23 -4.44 -2.63
C ASN A 329 -10.75 -4.48 -2.87
N PHE A 330 -11.23 -4.58 -4.11
CA PHE A 330 -12.67 -4.76 -4.38
C PHE A 330 -13.20 -6.07 -3.83
N LEU A 331 -12.44 -7.17 -3.99
CA LEU A 331 -12.79 -8.45 -3.37
C LEU A 331 -12.82 -8.32 -1.84
N LEU A 332 -11.84 -7.65 -1.24
CA LEU A 332 -11.84 -7.40 0.20
C LEU A 332 -13.04 -6.55 0.62
N SER A 333 -13.39 -5.52 -0.14
CA SER A 333 -14.56 -4.68 0.14
C SER A 333 -15.85 -5.49 0.16
N GLY A 334 -16.12 -6.24 -0.90
CA GLY A 334 -17.32 -7.08 -0.99
C GLY A 334 -17.35 -8.16 0.09
N TYR A 335 -16.22 -8.82 0.35
CA TYR A 335 -16.12 -9.85 1.37
C TYR A 335 -16.27 -9.27 2.79
N SER A 336 -15.68 -8.11 3.07
CA SER A 336 -15.85 -7.40 4.35
C SER A 336 -17.29 -6.92 4.55
N ALA A 337 -17.97 -6.51 3.49
CA ALA A 337 -19.39 -6.09 3.57
C ALA A 337 -20.32 -7.22 4.06
N ILE A 338 -19.91 -8.48 3.87
CA ILE A 338 -20.70 -9.65 4.30
C ILE A 338 -20.20 -10.17 5.66
N PHE A 339 -18.91 -10.38 5.80
CA PHE A 339 -18.30 -11.12 6.91
C PHE A 339 -17.46 -10.26 7.86
N GLY A 340 -17.32 -8.97 7.62
CA GLY A 340 -16.33 -8.10 8.28
C GLY A 340 -16.50 -7.92 9.79
N ASN A 341 -17.66 -8.28 10.38
CA ASN A 341 -17.82 -8.26 11.83
C ASN A 341 -17.16 -9.48 12.51
N ASN A 342 -16.85 -10.53 11.79
CA ASN A 342 -16.09 -11.66 12.31
C ASN A 342 -14.61 -11.57 11.92
N VAL A 343 -13.83 -10.90 12.77
CA VAL A 343 -12.40 -10.61 12.53
C VAL A 343 -11.60 -11.90 12.26
N MET A 344 -11.80 -12.96 13.07
CA MET A 344 -11.05 -14.20 12.89
C MET A 344 -11.41 -14.93 11.60
N PHE A 345 -12.68 -14.90 11.23
CA PHE A 345 -13.13 -15.49 9.96
C PHE A 345 -12.53 -14.75 8.75
N MET A 346 -12.43 -13.42 8.82
CA MET A 346 -11.77 -12.62 7.78
C MET A 346 -10.30 -13.00 7.60
N LEU A 347 -9.55 -13.13 8.70
CA LEU A 347 -8.13 -13.49 8.67
C LEU A 347 -7.91 -14.94 8.24
N LEU A 348 -8.78 -15.86 8.68
CA LEU A 348 -8.77 -17.26 8.26
C LEU A 348 -8.98 -17.39 6.75
N SER A 349 -10.03 -16.75 6.24
CA SER A 349 -10.37 -16.77 4.82
C SER A 349 -9.26 -16.18 3.95
N ALA A 350 -8.63 -15.10 4.41
CA ALA A 350 -7.48 -14.49 3.73
C ALA A 350 -6.28 -15.46 3.67
N SER A 351 -6.00 -16.16 4.75
CA SER A 351 -4.90 -17.15 4.82
C SER A 351 -5.16 -18.36 3.91
N ILE A 352 -6.41 -18.85 3.89
CA ILE A 352 -6.82 -19.97 3.01
C ILE A 352 -6.75 -19.53 1.54
N ALA A 353 -7.22 -18.33 1.21
CA ALA A 353 -7.15 -17.81 -0.17
C ALA A 353 -5.70 -17.76 -0.69
N VAL A 354 -4.74 -17.38 0.16
CA VAL A 354 -3.31 -17.40 -0.17
C VAL A 354 -2.84 -18.81 -0.51
N LEU A 355 -3.17 -19.81 0.31
CA LEU A 355 -2.76 -21.20 0.08
C LEU A 355 -3.42 -21.83 -1.16
N ILE A 356 -4.72 -21.54 -1.40
CA ILE A 356 -5.41 -21.97 -2.61
C ILE A 356 -4.75 -21.35 -3.84
N THR A 357 -4.44 -20.06 -3.79
CA THR A 357 -3.75 -19.38 -4.90
C THR A 357 -2.37 -19.96 -5.13
N LEU A 358 -1.62 -20.26 -4.07
CA LEU A 358 -0.32 -20.94 -4.18
C LEU A 358 -0.46 -22.29 -4.90
N PHE A 359 -1.44 -23.09 -4.51
CA PHE A 359 -1.69 -24.41 -5.12
C PHE A 359 -1.98 -24.26 -6.62
N ILE A 360 -2.90 -23.37 -7.00
CA ILE A 360 -3.23 -23.08 -8.40
C ILE A 360 -1.99 -22.61 -9.17
N TYR A 361 -1.23 -21.68 -8.58
CA TYR A 361 -0.03 -21.09 -9.20
C TYR A 361 1.05 -22.15 -9.49
N VAL A 362 1.32 -23.03 -8.53
CA VAL A 362 2.32 -24.09 -8.67
C VAL A 362 1.94 -25.09 -9.78
N LEU A 363 0.64 -25.39 -9.92
CA LEU A 363 0.13 -26.32 -10.93
C LEU A 363 0.11 -25.69 -12.34
N THR A 364 -0.13 -24.40 -12.45
CA THR A 364 -0.35 -23.72 -13.74
C THR A 364 0.90 -23.11 -14.33
N VAL A 365 1.86 -22.69 -13.51
CA VAL A 365 3.10 -22.05 -13.96
C VAL A 365 4.20 -23.10 -14.11
N LYS A 366 4.68 -23.26 -15.32
CA LYS A 366 5.87 -24.09 -15.59
C LYS A 366 7.11 -23.44 -14.99
N SER A 367 8.04 -24.23 -14.51
CA SER A 367 9.34 -23.78 -13.95
C SER A 367 10.20 -23.10 -14.98
#